data_a34fbf5ea9dc5db08bc6a94331639d9d
#
_entry.id   a34fbf5ea9dc5db08bc6a94331639d9d
#
_cell.length_a   1.000
_cell.length_b   1.000
_cell.length_c   1.000
_cell.angle_alpha   90.00
_cell.angle_beta   90.00
_cell.angle_gamma   90.00
#
_symmetry.space_group_name_H-M   'P 1'
#
loop_
_entity.id
_entity.type
_entity.pdbx_description
1 polymer ?
#
loop_
_entity_poly.entity_id
_entity_poly.type
_entity_poly.pdbx_seq_one_letter_code
_entity_poly.pdbx_strand_id
1 'polypeptide(L)'
;VGFLVALVALVAFWWLIERSTLGFQIRAVGANAAAARTAGISVERITAITMVLSGAFLGLAGANEALGTIGYVSRDVAGSIGFDAITVALLGRNKTWGTFGAGLLFGAFKAGGYTMQAKGVPIDMILILQSVIVLLIAAPALVRWLFRLPDVRALAANTRKGNADEHK
;
A
#
# COMPACT_ATOMS: atom_id res chain seq x y z
N VAL A 1 -5.72 4.16 -22.76
CA VAL A 1 -5.76 5.44 -22.04
C VAL A 1 -5.59 5.19 -20.54
N GLY A 2 -6.30 4.23 -19.93
CA GLY A 2 -6.25 3.94 -18.48
C GLY A 2 -4.85 3.62 -17.94
N PHE A 3 -4.08 2.84 -18.67
CA PHE A 3 -2.69 2.51 -18.27
C PHE A 3 -1.78 3.75 -18.24
N LEU A 4 -1.96 4.68 -19.19
CA LEU A 4 -1.22 5.94 -19.19
C LEU A 4 -1.58 6.81 -17.99
N VAL A 5 -2.86 6.90 -17.64
CA VAL A 5 -3.34 7.64 -16.46
C VAL A 5 -2.75 7.04 -15.18
N ALA A 6 -2.74 5.71 -15.06
CA ALA A 6 -2.13 5.02 -13.92
C ALA A 6 -0.63 5.29 -13.80
N LEU A 7 0.09 5.32 -14.93
CA LEU A 7 1.53 5.58 -14.97
C LEU A 7 1.83 7.05 -14.60
N VAL A 8 1.05 8.00 -15.10
CA VAL A 8 1.17 9.42 -14.73
C VAL A 8 0.88 9.59 -13.23
N ALA A 9 -0.17 8.96 -12.70
CA ALA A 9 -0.51 8.99 -11.29
C ALA A 9 0.62 8.40 -10.42
N LEU A 10 1.24 7.29 -10.85
CA LEU A 10 2.40 6.69 -10.19
C LEU A 10 3.59 7.65 -10.12
N VAL A 11 3.93 8.27 -11.25
CA VAL A 11 5.04 9.22 -11.32
C VAL A 11 4.75 10.45 -10.45
N ALA A 12 3.53 10.97 -10.50
CA ALA A 12 3.10 12.09 -9.65
C ALA A 12 3.19 11.73 -8.15
N PHE A 13 2.74 10.54 -7.78
CA PHE A 13 2.82 10.04 -6.41
C PHE A 13 4.28 9.85 -5.97
N TRP A 14 5.11 9.23 -6.79
CA TRP A 14 6.53 9.06 -6.52
C TRP A 14 7.23 10.40 -6.31
N TRP A 15 7.00 11.36 -7.22
CA TRP A 15 7.58 12.71 -7.11
C TRP A 15 7.11 13.42 -5.84
N LEU A 16 5.82 13.31 -5.53
CA LEU A 16 5.21 13.92 -4.35
C LEU A 16 5.80 13.37 -3.05
N ILE A 17 5.97 12.06 -2.94
CA ILE A 17 6.44 11.41 -1.70
C ILE A 17 7.96 11.49 -1.56
N GLU A 18 8.71 11.34 -2.63
CA GLU A 18 10.18 11.25 -2.54
C GLU A 18 10.90 12.57 -2.80
N ARG A 19 10.29 13.48 -3.55
CA ARG A 19 10.93 14.71 -4.00
C ARG A 19 10.34 15.98 -3.41
N SER A 20 9.15 15.96 -2.80
CA SER A 20 8.53 17.16 -2.25
C SER A 20 8.74 17.31 -0.73
N THR A 21 8.69 18.55 -0.26
CA THR A 21 8.70 18.88 1.18
C THR A 21 7.49 18.29 1.90
N LEU A 22 6.34 18.20 1.22
CA LEU A 22 5.15 17.54 1.73
C LEU A 22 5.39 16.05 1.99
N GLY A 23 6.06 15.34 1.10
CA GLY A 23 6.40 13.94 1.29
C GLY A 23 7.33 13.71 2.48
N PHE A 24 8.28 14.62 2.72
CA PHE A 24 9.10 14.60 3.92
C PHE A 24 8.25 14.77 5.18
N GLN A 25 7.36 15.77 5.21
CA GLN A 25 6.49 16.04 6.36
C GLN A 25 5.52 14.88 6.64
N ILE A 26 4.94 14.28 5.58
CA ILE A 26 4.06 13.10 5.70
C ILE A 26 4.82 11.92 6.34
N ARG A 27 6.04 11.64 5.90
CA ARG A 27 6.86 10.57 6.48
C ARG A 27 7.30 10.86 7.90
N ALA A 28 7.64 12.11 8.21
CA ALA A 28 8.01 12.54 9.56
C ALA A 28 6.84 12.36 10.55
N VAL A 29 5.65 12.81 10.17
CA VAL A 29 4.42 12.64 10.98
C VAL A 29 4.06 11.16 11.13
N GLY A 30 4.19 10.37 10.06
CA GLY A 30 3.93 8.93 10.08
C GLY A 30 4.92 8.13 10.93
N ALA A 31 6.17 8.60 11.05
CA ALA A 31 7.18 7.96 11.89
C ALA A 31 6.98 8.28 13.38
N ASN A 32 6.77 9.54 13.72
CA ASN A 32 6.51 9.98 15.10
C ASN A 32 5.84 11.36 15.10
N ALA A 33 4.54 11.38 15.35
CA ALA A 33 3.74 12.60 15.37
C ALA A 33 4.16 13.56 16.50
N ALA A 34 4.61 13.06 17.65
CA ALA A 34 5.07 13.89 18.76
C ALA A 34 6.38 14.60 18.41
N ALA A 35 7.36 13.88 17.85
CA ALA A 35 8.61 14.47 17.38
C ALA A 35 8.40 15.45 16.22
N ALA A 36 7.45 15.19 15.32
CA ALA A 36 7.11 16.12 14.25
C ALA A 36 6.53 17.45 14.79
N ARG A 37 5.71 17.41 15.82
CA ARG A 37 5.19 18.61 16.49
C ARG A 37 6.31 19.44 17.12
N THR A 38 7.26 18.83 17.80
CA THR A 38 8.39 19.55 18.38
C THR A 38 9.31 20.17 17.32
N ALA A 39 9.34 19.59 16.12
CA ALA A 39 10.04 20.15 14.96
C ALA A 39 9.24 21.24 14.23
N GLY A 40 8.09 21.66 14.75
CA GLY A 40 7.26 22.73 14.17
C GLY A 40 6.34 22.29 13.03
N ILE A 41 6.18 20.97 12.79
CA ILE A 41 5.28 20.44 11.77
C ILE A 41 3.87 20.33 12.35
N SER A 42 2.89 20.98 11.72
CA SER A 42 1.48 20.87 12.10
C SER A 42 0.90 19.52 11.67
N VAL A 43 0.83 18.56 12.59
CA VAL A 43 0.34 17.20 12.36
C VAL A 43 -1.07 17.18 11.77
N GLU A 44 -1.95 18.03 12.29
CA GLU A 44 -3.35 18.12 11.84
C GLU A 44 -3.47 18.54 10.37
N ARG A 45 -2.70 19.55 9.97
CA ARG A 45 -2.68 20.04 8.58
C ARG A 45 -2.11 18.97 7.64
N ILE A 46 -1.04 18.29 8.03
CA ILE A 46 -0.44 17.22 7.21
C ILE A 46 -1.39 16.03 7.08
N THR A 47 -2.07 15.66 8.16
CA THR A 47 -3.08 14.59 8.10
C THR A 47 -4.23 14.96 7.16
N ALA A 48 -4.74 16.19 7.23
CA ALA A 48 -5.80 16.65 6.33
C ALA A 48 -5.34 16.63 4.86
N ILE A 49 -4.14 17.13 4.56
CA ILE A 49 -3.57 17.10 3.20
C ILE A 49 -3.42 15.66 2.69
N THR A 50 -2.95 14.74 3.54
CA THR A 50 -2.80 13.33 3.19
C THR A 50 -4.14 12.68 2.86
N MET A 51 -5.19 12.99 3.62
CA MET A 51 -6.55 12.53 3.35
C MET A 51 -7.09 13.05 2.01
N VAL A 52 -6.90 14.35 1.73
CA VAL A 52 -7.33 14.95 0.45
C VAL A 52 -6.58 14.33 -0.73
N LEU A 53 -5.27 14.14 -0.61
CA LEU A 53 -4.47 13.47 -1.64
C LEU A 53 -4.92 12.02 -1.87
N SER A 54 -5.15 11.28 -0.80
CA SER A 54 -5.67 9.90 -0.89
C SER A 54 -7.02 9.87 -1.62
N GLY A 55 -7.94 10.78 -1.28
CA GLY A 55 -9.23 10.92 -1.95
C GLY A 55 -9.10 11.27 -3.44
N ALA A 56 -8.15 12.14 -3.79
CA ALA A 56 -7.90 12.51 -5.19
C ALA A 56 -7.41 11.31 -6.01
N PHE A 57 -6.45 10.53 -5.50
CA PHE A 57 -5.98 9.31 -6.17
C PHE A 57 -7.07 8.25 -6.28
N LEU A 58 -7.90 8.09 -5.24
CA LEU A 58 -9.04 7.18 -5.26
C LEU A 58 -10.08 7.61 -6.30
N GLY A 59 -10.36 8.92 -6.40
CA GLY A 59 -11.24 9.48 -7.43
C GLY A 59 -10.73 9.23 -8.85
N LEU A 60 -9.43 9.40 -9.08
CA LEU A 60 -8.79 9.06 -10.36
C LEU A 60 -8.90 7.56 -10.69
N ALA A 61 -8.68 6.69 -9.71
CA ALA A 61 -8.83 5.25 -9.88
C ALA A 61 -10.27 4.86 -10.22
N GLY A 62 -11.25 5.42 -9.50
CA GLY A 62 -12.67 5.19 -9.78
C GLY A 62 -13.12 5.71 -11.15
N ALA A 63 -12.64 6.89 -11.54
CA ALA A 63 -12.92 7.45 -12.87
C ALA A 63 -12.30 6.58 -13.97
N ASN A 64 -11.08 6.10 -13.78
CA ASN A 64 -10.41 5.21 -14.73
C ASN A 64 -11.15 3.87 -14.89
N GLU A 65 -11.64 3.30 -13.78
CA GLU A 65 -12.42 2.06 -13.81
C GLU A 65 -13.77 2.26 -14.49
N ALA A 66 -14.50 3.30 -14.12
CA ALA A 66 -15.81 3.61 -14.68
C ALA A 66 -15.77 3.93 -16.19
N LEU A 67 -14.79 4.71 -16.63
CA LEU A 67 -14.67 5.15 -18.03
C LEU A 67 -13.88 4.17 -18.89
N GLY A 68 -12.94 3.42 -18.30
CA GLY A 68 -12.02 2.58 -19.04
C GLY A 68 -12.46 1.12 -19.15
N THR A 69 -13.04 0.56 -18.11
CA THR A 69 -13.31 -0.89 -18.03
C THR A 69 -14.80 -1.20 -18.16
N ILE A 70 -15.65 -0.49 -17.46
CA ILE A 70 -17.06 -0.85 -17.30
C ILE A 70 -17.98 -0.02 -18.21
N GLY A 71 -17.59 1.24 -18.49
CA GLY A 71 -18.38 2.16 -19.29
C GLY A 71 -19.64 2.72 -18.62
N TYR A 72 -19.94 2.30 -17.38
CA TYR A 72 -21.01 2.83 -16.54
C TYR A 72 -20.64 2.74 -15.05
N VAL A 73 -21.32 3.52 -14.23
CA VAL A 73 -21.11 3.53 -12.78
C VAL A 73 -22.14 2.62 -12.12
N SER A 74 -21.67 1.52 -11.50
CA SER A 74 -22.52 0.63 -10.69
C SER A 74 -22.07 0.64 -9.22
N ARG A 75 -22.94 0.22 -8.31
CA ARG A 75 -22.61 0.11 -6.88
C ARG A 75 -21.48 -0.92 -6.60
N ASP A 76 -21.38 -1.93 -7.45
CA ASP A 76 -20.42 -3.02 -7.28
C ASP A 76 -18.99 -2.62 -7.67
N VAL A 77 -18.82 -1.53 -8.42
CA VAL A 77 -17.50 -1.00 -8.80
C VAL A 77 -16.62 -0.68 -7.57
N ALA A 78 -17.24 -0.21 -6.50
CA ALA A 78 -16.53 0.18 -5.29
C ALA A 78 -16.34 -0.98 -4.28
N GLY A 79 -17.06 -2.09 -4.43
CA GLY A 79 -17.22 -3.10 -3.38
C GLY A 79 -15.95 -3.81 -2.91
N SER A 80 -15.02 -4.14 -3.82
CA SER A 80 -13.78 -4.86 -3.47
C SER A 80 -12.50 -4.03 -3.62
N ILE A 81 -12.55 -2.93 -4.37
CA ILE A 81 -11.36 -2.14 -4.72
C ILE A 81 -10.61 -1.62 -3.49
N GLY A 82 -11.33 -1.21 -2.45
CA GLY A 82 -10.72 -0.70 -1.22
C GLY A 82 -9.91 -1.77 -0.47
N PHE A 83 -10.44 -2.97 -0.33
CA PHE A 83 -9.73 -4.09 0.29
C PHE A 83 -8.53 -4.55 -0.54
N ASP A 84 -8.71 -4.63 -1.85
CA ASP A 84 -7.62 -4.96 -2.78
C ASP A 84 -6.49 -3.94 -2.70
N ALA A 85 -6.82 -2.65 -2.62
CA ALA A 85 -5.84 -1.58 -2.49
C ALA A 85 -5.04 -1.67 -1.19
N ILE A 86 -5.67 -1.99 -0.06
CA ILE A 86 -4.99 -2.23 1.21
C ILE A 86 -4.00 -3.40 1.08
N THR A 87 -4.44 -4.49 0.47
CA THR A 87 -3.61 -5.68 0.25
C THR A 87 -2.40 -5.37 -0.63
N VAL A 88 -2.62 -4.65 -1.73
CA VAL A 88 -1.55 -4.21 -2.65
C VAL A 88 -0.56 -3.29 -1.93
N ALA A 89 -1.03 -2.35 -1.12
CA ALA A 89 -0.17 -1.45 -0.34
C ALA A 89 0.68 -2.21 0.67
N LEU A 90 0.10 -3.17 1.40
CA LEU A 90 0.82 -4.01 2.36
C LEU A 90 1.84 -4.91 1.67
N LEU A 91 1.49 -5.52 0.54
CA LEU A 91 2.40 -6.34 -0.27
C LEU A 91 3.57 -5.50 -0.79
N GLY A 92 3.29 -4.28 -1.23
CA GLY A 92 4.30 -3.30 -1.67
C GLY A 92 5.15 -2.72 -0.54
N ARG A 93 4.87 -3.10 0.74
CA ARG A 93 5.54 -2.60 1.95
C ARG A 93 5.50 -1.07 2.04
N ASN A 94 4.43 -0.46 1.56
CA ASN A 94 4.22 1.00 1.50
C ASN A 94 5.34 1.76 0.75
N LYS A 95 6.05 1.08 -0.16
CA LYS A 95 7.03 1.70 -1.06
C LYS A 95 6.40 1.90 -2.43
N THR A 96 6.64 3.03 -3.08
CA THR A 96 6.06 3.38 -4.39
C THR A 96 6.28 2.28 -5.44
N TRP A 97 7.53 1.86 -5.63
CA TRP A 97 7.87 0.79 -6.58
C TRP A 97 7.36 -0.59 -6.19
N GLY A 98 7.35 -0.89 -4.88
CA GLY A 98 6.79 -2.13 -4.36
C GLY A 98 5.28 -2.22 -4.58
N THR A 99 4.56 -1.12 -4.32
CA THR A 99 3.11 -1.03 -4.54
C THR A 99 2.77 -1.12 -6.03
N PHE A 100 3.59 -0.53 -6.91
CA PHE A 100 3.42 -0.67 -8.35
C PHE A 100 3.57 -2.14 -8.81
N GLY A 101 4.62 -2.84 -8.39
CA GLY A 101 4.82 -4.25 -8.70
C GLY A 101 3.69 -5.14 -8.15
N ALA A 102 3.26 -4.89 -6.92
CA ALA A 102 2.12 -5.56 -6.32
C ALA A 102 0.81 -5.28 -7.08
N GLY A 103 0.59 -4.03 -7.51
CA GLY A 103 -0.56 -3.63 -8.31
C GLY A 103 -0.61 -4.33 -9.67
N LEU A 104 0.53 -4.46 -10.35
CA LEU A 104 0.63 -5.22 -11.60
C LEU A 104 0.31 -6.71 -11.39
N LEU A 105 0.81 -7.31 -10.31
CA LEU A 105 0.52 -8.70 -9.97
C LEU A 105 -0.98 -8.90 -9.75
N PHE A 106 -1.61 -8.08 -8.91
CA PHE A 106 -3.05 -8.17 -8.63
C PHE A 106 -3.90 -7.86 -9.86
N GLY A 107 -3.48 -6.90 -10.68
CA GLY A 107 -4.13 -6.59 -11.96
C GLY A 107 -4.09 -7.78 -12.94
N ALA A 108 -2.95 -8.48 -13.02
CA ALA A 108 -2.80 -9.68 -13.83
C ALA A 108 -3.69 -10.83 -13.31
N PHE A 109 -3.80 -11.01 -11.99
CA PHE A 109 -4.72 -11.97 -11.39
C PHE A 109 -6.19 -11.67 -11.73
N LYS A 110 -6.60 -10.42 -11.62
CA LYS A 110 -7.97 -10.00 -11.98
C LYS A 110 -8.24 -10.20 -13.47
N ALA A 111 -7.33 -9.77 -14.33
CA ALA A 111 -7.46 -9.95 -15.78
C ALA A 111 -7.52 -11.43 -16.17
N GLY A 112 -6.67 -12.28 -15.58
CA GLY A 112 -6.72 -13.72 -15.73
C GLY A 112 -8.04 -14.32 -15.24
N GLY A 113 -8.56 -13.79 -14.14
CA GLY A 113 -9.84 -14.18 -13.58
C GLY A 113 -11.02 -13.95 -14.49
N TYR A 114 -11.11 -12.80 -15.11
CA TYR A 114 -12.17 -12.51 -16.09
C TYR A 114 -12.12 -13.47 -17.29
N THR A 115 -10.93 -13.83 -17.76
CA THR A 115 -10.79 -14.79 -18.86
C THR A 115 -11.16 -16.22 -18.44
N MET A 116 -10.90 -16.62 -17.21
CA MET A 116 -11.32 -17.91 -16.64
C MET A 116 -12.84 -17.97 -16.43
N GLN A 117 -13.44 -16.89 -15.97
CA GLN A 117 -14.89 -16.78 -15.82
C GLN A 117 -15.62 -16.96 -17.15
N ALA A 118 -15.09 -16.39 -18.25
CA ALA A 118 -15.62 -16.59 -19.59
C ALA A 118 -15.58 -18.06 -20.05
N LYS A 119 -14.74 -18.91 -19.45
CA LYS A 119 -14.63 -20.36 -19.69
C LYS A 119 -15.41 -21.20 -18.67
N GLY A 120 -16.27 -20.59 -17.84
CA GLY A 120 -17.13 -21.31 -16.90
C GLY A 120 -16.52 -21.58 -15.52
N VAL A 121 -15.36 -21.02 -15.21
CA VAL A 121 -14.77 -21.13 -13.86
C VAL A 121 -15.42 -20.07 -12.94
N PRO A 122 -15.94 -20.45 -11.75
CA PRO A 122 -16.52 -19.48 -10.80
C PRO A 122 -15.51 -18.43 -10.34
N ILE A 123 -15.94 -17.18 -10.25
CA ILE A 123 -15.10 -16.06 -9.78
C ILE A 123 -14.60 -16.27 -8.33
N ASP A 124 -15.31 -17.07 -7.56
CA ASP A 124 -14.97 -17.41 -6.18
C ASP A 124 -13.60 -18.08 -6.04
N MET A 125 -13.16 -18.83 -7.06
CA MET A 125 -11.82 -19.43 -7.10
C MET A 125 -10.71 -18.38 -7.03
N ILE A 126 -10.91 -17.23 -7.68
CA ILE A 126 -9.96 -16.14 -7.69
C ILE A 126 -9.94 -15.45 -6.34
N LEU A 127 -11.12 -15.25 -5.73
CA LEU A 127 -11.26 -14.69 -4.38
C LEU A 127 -10.58 -15.59 -3.34
N ILE A 128 -10.72 -16.91 -3.45
CA ILE A 128 -10.05 -17.87 -2.58
C ILE A 128 -8.52 -17.75 -2.74
N LEU A 129 -8.02 -17.76 -3.97
CA LEU A 129 -6.59 -17.61 -4.24
C LEU A 129 -6.03 -16.31 -3.70
N GLN A 130 -6.74 -15.20 -3.94
CA GLN A 130 -6.40 -13.89 -3.41
C GLN A 130 -6.38 -13.87 -1.88
N SER A 131 -7.37 -14.48 -1.23
CA SER A 131 -7.44 -14.58 0.24
C SER A 131 -6.27 -15.36 0.81
N VAL A 132 -5.85 -16.44 0.17
CA VAL A 132 -4.67 -17.23 0.57
C VAL A 132 -3.40 -16.41 0.45
N ILE A 133 -3.24 -15.65 -0.65
CA ILE A 133 -2.08 -14.75 -0.84
C ILE A 133 -2.04 -13.69 0.26
N VAL A 134 -3.19 -13.05 0.56
CA VAL A 134 -3.31 -12.06 1.65
C VAL A 134 -2.93 -12.67 2.99
N LEU A 135 -3.42 -13.88 3.28
CA LEU A 135 -3.10 -14.60 4.51
C LEU A 135 -1.60 -14.87 4.64
N LEU A 136 -0.97 -15.35 3.57
CA LEU A 136 0.47 -15.61 3.54
C LEU A 136 1.31 -14.34 3.75
N ILE A 137 0.86 -13.21 3.21
CA ILE A 137 1.52 -11.91 3.40
C ILE A 137 1.33 -11.40 4.83
N ALA A 138 0.14 -11.60 5.40
CA ALA A 138 -0.18 -11.20 6.76
C ALA A 138 0.45 -12.16 7.81
N ALA A 139 0.71 -13.41 7.45
CA ALA A 139 1.23 -14.43 8.36
C ALA A 139 2.47 -14.01 9.14
N PRO A 140 3.54 -13.43 8.55
CA PRO A 140 4.70 -12.98 9.29
C PRO A 140 4.41 -11.90 10.33
N ALA A 141 3.48 -11.00 10.04
CA ALA A 141 3.04 -9.97 10.97
C ALA A 141 2.21 -10.57 12.11
N LEU A 142 1.31 -11.49 11.78
CA LEU A 142 0.46 -12.19 12.74
C LEU A 142 1.29 -13.09 13.68
N VAL A 143 2.25 -13.84 13.14
CA VAL A 143 3.14 -14.71 13.90
C VAL A 143 4.00 -13.89 14.89
N ARG A 144 4.54 -12.76 14.46
CA ARG A 144 5.28 -11.86 15.35
C ARG A 144 4.41 -11.32 16.47
N TRP A 145 3.17 -10.96 16.17
CA TRP A 145 2.24 -10.46 17.18
C TRP A 145 1.81 -11.55 18.16
N LEU A 146 1.50 -12.75 17.66
CA LEU A 146 1.01 -13.87 18.46
C LEU A 146 2.11 -14.46 19.37
N PHE A 147 3.33 -14.62 18.85
CA PHE A 147 4.44 -15.20 19.60
C PHE A 147 5.28 -14.16 20.32
N ARG A 148 4.93 -12.87 20.27
CA ARG A 148 5.68 -11.77 20.92
C ARG A 148 7.19 -11.84 20.65
N LEU A 149 7.60 -12.28 19.47
CA LEU A 149 9.01 -12.40 19.13
C LEU A 149 9.65 -11.00 19.12
N PRO A 150 10.72 -10.79 19.89
CA PRO A 150 11.43 -9.52 19.90
C PRO A 150 12.00 -9.22 18.51
N ASP A 151 12.00 -7.94 18.16
CA ASP A 151 12.47 -7.49 16.85
C ASP A 151 13.93 -7.92 16.65
N VAL A 152 14.22 -8.72 15.64
CA VAL A 152 15.58 -9.18 15.30
C VAL A 152 16.53 -7.99 15.12
N ARG A 153 16.01 -6.81 14.76
CA ARG A 153 16.78 -5.57 14.69
C ARG A 153 17.18 -5.03 16.06
N ALA A 154 16.37 -5.22 17.09
CA ALA A 154 16.68 -4.84 18.45
C ALA A 154 17.77 -5.76 19.05
N LEU A 155 17.73 -7.06 18.74
CA LEU A 155 18.76 -8.01 19.13
C LEU A 155 20.11 -7.70 18.45
N ALA A 156 20.11 -7.41 17.15
CA ALA A 156 21.32 -7.04 16.41
C ALA A 156 21.92 -5.70 16.89
N ALA A 157 21.09 -4.76 17.33
CA ALA A 157 21.55 -3.49 17.89
C ALA A 157 22.18 -3.67 19.28
N ASN A 158 21.64 -4.58 20.10
CA ASN A 158 22.20 -4.90 21.42
C ASN A 158 23.53 -5.65 21.33
N THR A 159 23.65 -6.57 20.37
CA THR A 159 24.91 -7.29 20.12
C THR A 159 26.03 -6.36 19.67
N ARG A 160 25.70 -5.33 18.86
CA ARG A 160 26.67 -4.30 18.45
C ARG A 160 27.11 -3.41 19.62
N LYS A 161 26.21 -3.09 20.56
CA LYS A 161 26.58 -2.34 21.76
C LYS A 161 27.45 -3.15 22.73
N GLY A 162 27.12 -4.42 22.94
CA GLY A 162 27.93 -5.30 23.78
C GLY A 162 29.38 -5.42 23.31
N ASN A 163 29.59 -5.60 22.01
CA ASN A 163 30.95 -5.67 21.45
C ASN A 163 31.73 -4.35 21.48
N ALA A 164 31.03 -3.20 21.53
CA ALA A 164 31.70 -1.90 21.63
C ALA A 164 32.19 -1.58 23.06
N ASP A 165 31.58 -2.18 24.07
CA ASP A 165 31.92 -1.99 25.48
C ASP A 165 33.03 -2.95 25.94
N GLU A 166 33.25 -4.09 25.26
CA GLU A 166 34.34 -5.05 25.52
C GLU A 166 35.69 -4.57 24.97
N HIS A 167 35.73 -3.59 24.09
CA HIS A 167 36.95 -3.03 23.50
C HIS A 167 37.39 -1.68 24.11
N LYS A 168 36.82 -1.27 25.27
CA LYS A 168 37.27 -0.14 26.07
C LYS A 168 37.93 -0.60 27.36
#